data_326e508eedb1108b19cc37196f1c0382
#
_entry.id   326e508eedb1108b19cc37196f1c0382
#
_cell.length_a   1.000
_cell.length_b   1.000
_cell.length_c   1.000
_cell.angle_alpha   90.00
_cell.angle_beta   90.00
_cell.angle_gamma   90.00
#
_symmetry.space_group_name_H-M   'P 1'
#
loop_
_entity.id
_entity.type
_entity.pdbx_description
1 polymer ?
#
loop_
_entity_poly.entity_id
_entity_poly.type
_entity_poly.pdbx_seq_one_letter_code
_entity_poly.pdbx_strand_id
1 'polypeptide(L)'
;QYDGKGQAGSVISRIMGSRPDLRQHGKIIAQLAAKEVADANALASQEGLEHIQAILQNEAPEMLEKKVHTRREGLPDLPNLKGKPVLRFAPNPNGPLSFGHSRGLVINGQYAKDLDGELILRFDDTDTTVKPPMLEAYDSIPIQQEWLCGFKAHRIVIASERMDEYLSLIHISEPTRPV
;
A
#
# COMPACT_ATOMS: atom_id res chain seq x y z
N GLN A 1 -22.07 -15.34 6.09
CA GLN A 1 -20.80 -15.18 6.83
C GLN A 1 -20.99 -15.25 8.36
N TYR A 2 -22.16 -14.97 8.89
CA TYR A 2 -22.43 -14.89 10.33
C TYR A 2 -23.69 -15.70 10.69
N ASP A 3 -23.85 -16.87 10.12
CA ASP A 3 -25.00 -17.77 10.33
C ASP A 3 -26.36 -17.05 10.24
N GLY A 4 -26.50 -16.17 9.25
CA GLY A 4 -27.68 -15.37 9.04
C GLY A 4 -27.86 -14.14 9.95
N LYS A 5 -26.87 -13.83 10.80
CA LYS A 5 -26.90 -12.64 11.66
C LYS A 5 -26.09 -11.50 11.08
N GLY A 6 -26.76 -10.49 10.56
CA GLY A 6 -26.11 -9.25 10.10
C GLY A 6 -25.57 -8.42 11.28
N GLN A 7 -24.49 -7.68 11.03
CA GLN A 7 -23.92 -6.73 12.01
C GLN A 7 -23.97 -5.31 11.46
N ALA A 8 -24.64 -4.41 12.18
CA ALA A 8 -24.80 -3.00 11.78
C ALA A 8 -23.44 -2.30 11.55
N GLY A 9 -22.42 -2.59 12.37
CA GLY A 9 -21.08 -2.03 12.21
C GLY A 9 -20.43 -2.35 10.86
N SER A 10 -20.62 -3.57 10.35
CA SER A 10 -20.11 -3.98 9.03
C SER A 10 -20.79 -3.22 7.88
N VAL A 11 -22.10 -3.00 8.01
CA VAL A 11 -22.89 -2.25 7.02
C VAL A 11 -22.45 -0.78 7.00
N ILE A 12 -22.35 -0.16 8.18
CA ILE A 12 -21.91 1.23 8.33
C ILE A 12 -20.50 1.42 7.74
N SER A 13 -19.55 0.53 8.07
CA SER A 13 -18.19 0.60 7.56
C SER A 13 -18.14 0.52 6.03
N ARG A 14 -18.97 -0.33 5.43
CA ARG A 14 -19.07 -0.49 3.99
C ARG A 14 -19.65 0.76 3.31
N ILE A 15 -20.73 1.34 3.89
CA ILE A 15 -21.34 2.58 3.39
C ILE A 15 -20.35 3.73 3.47
N MET A 16 -19.68 3.92 4.61
CA MET A 16 -18.69 4.99 4.82
C MET A 16 -17.47 4.85 3.94
N GLY A 17 -17.11 3.62 3.55
CA GLY A 17 -16.00 3.35 2.62
C GLY A 17 -16.36 3.64 1.16
N SER A 18 -17.60 3.28 0.74
CA SER A 18 -18.05 3.48 -0.64
C SER A 18 -18.57 4.89 -0.93
N ARG A 19 -19.07 5.60 0.10
CA ARG A 19 -19.68 6.93 0.00
C ARG A 19 -19.08 7.89 1.06
N PRO A 20 -17.89 8.41 0.83
CA PRO A 20 -17.23 9.35 1.77
C PRO A 20 -18.02 10.63 2.04
N ASP A 21 -18.84 11.05 1.09
CA ASP A 21 -19.75 12.20 1.17
C ASP A 21 -20.78 12.06 2.31
N LEU A 22 -21.15 10.84 2.67
CA LEU A 22 -22.13 10.57 3.72
C LEU A 22 -21.55 10.59 5.14
N ARG A 23 -20.25 10.77 5.31
CA ARG A 23 -19.59 10.76 6.64
C ARG A 23 -20.14 11.83 7.59
N GLN A 24 -20.55 12.99 7.06
CA GLN A 24 -21.18 14.06 7.84
C GLN A 24 -22.53 13.63 8.46
N HIS A 25 -23.21 12.61 7.91
CA HIS A 25 -24.48 12.09 8.39
C HIS A 25 -24.34 10.78 9.18
N GLY A 26 -23.13 10.48 9.70
CA GLY A 26 -22.78 9.21 10.34
C GLY A 26 -23.76 8.75 11.43
N LYS A 27 -24.28 9.67 12.24
CA LYS A 27 -25.25 9.34 13.31
C LYS A 27 -26.58 8.83 12.74
N ILE A 28 -27.10 9.47 11.69
CA ILE A 28 -28.34 9.07 11.03
C ILE A 28 -28.17 7.72 10.34
N ILE A 29 -27.06 7.54 9.64
CA ILE A 29 -26.75 6.29 8.95
C ILE A 29 -26.57 5.14 9.94
N ALA A 30 -25.96 5.37 11.10
CA ALA A 30 -25.82 4.36 12.13
C ALA A 30 -27.18 3.92 12.69
N GLN A 31 -28.09 4.85 12.91
CA GLN A 31 -29.48 4.53 13.38
C GLN A 31 -30.28 3.74 12.34
N LEU A 32 -30.23 4.17 11.07
CA LEU A 32 -30.90 3.48 9.98
C LEU A 32 -30.31 2.07 9.77
N ALA A 33 -28.99 1.95 9.69
CA ALA A 33 -28.34 0.65 9.52
C ALA A 33 -28.62 -0.31 10.67
N ALA A 34 -28.67 0.19 11.90
CA ALA A 34 -29.03 -0.63 13.06
C ALA A 34 -30.46 -1.16 12.98
N LYS A 35 -31.40 -0.32 12.55
CA LYS A 35 -32.78 -0.71 12.36
C LYS A 35 -32.92 -1.74 11.24
N GLU A 36 -32.45 -1.45 10.06
CA GLU A 36 -32.51 -2.35 8.89
C GLU A 36 -31.86 -3.72 9.17
N VAL A 37 -30.71 -3.72 9.86
CA VAL A 37 -30.06 -4.98 10.24
C VAL A 37 -30.86 -5.75 11.29
N ALA A 38 -31.52 -5.08 12.22
CA ALA A 38 -32.40 -5.74 13.20
C ALA A 38 -33.61 -6.36 12.51
N ASP A 39 -34.25 -5.64 11.59
CA ASP A 39 -35.40 -6.12 10.82
C ASP A 39 -35.00 -7.31 9.92
N ALA A 40 -33.86 -7.24 9.25
CA ALA A 40 -33.34 -8.35 8.45
C ALA A 40 -32.99 -9.59 9.29
N ASN A 41 -32.45 -9.42 10.49
CA ASN A 41 -32.13 -10.51 11.39
C ASN A 41 -33.43 -11.16 11.95
N ALA A 42 -34.46 -10.36 12.22
CA ALA A 42 -35.78 -10.86 12.65
C ALA A 42 -36.43 -11.69 11.54
N LEU A 43 -36.39 -11.20 10.28
CA LEU A 43 -36.90 -11.91 9.13
C LEU A 43 -36.19 -13.26 8.93
N ALA A 44 -34.84 -13.24 9.00
CA ALA A 44 -34.01 -14.45 8.88
C ALA A 44 -34.33 -15.48 9.97
N SER A 45 -34.69 -15.03 11.18
CA SER A 45 -35.06 -15.91 12.28
C SER A 45 -36.48 -16.49 12.14
N GLN A 46 -37.39 -15.79 11.49
CA GLN A 46 -38.78 -16.20 11.29
C GLN A 46 -38.96 -17.10 10.07
N GLU A 47 -38.38 -16.73 8.95
CA GLU A 47 -38.62 -17.37 7.65
C GLU A 47 -37.47 -18.27 7.17
N GLY A 48 -36.32 -18.25 7.87
CA GLY A 48 -35.18 -19.06 7.57
C GLY A 48 -34.25 -18.47 6.49
N LEU A 49 -33.04 -19.03 6.40
CA LEU A 49 -32.00 -18.54 5.49
C LEU A 49 -32.34 -18.78 4.02
N GLU A 50 -33.07 -19.85 3.69
CA GLU A 50 -33.43 -20.17 2.31
C GLU A 50 -34.34 -19.10 1.70
N HIS A 51 -35.29 -18.59 2.49
CA HIS A 51 -36.18 -17.52 2.06
C HIS A 51 -35.42 -16.22 1.80
N ILE A 52 -34.49 -15.85 2.69
CA ILE A 52 -33.63 -14.68 2.50
C ILE A 52 -32.73 -14.81 1.25
N GLN A 53 -32.21 -16.01 0.99
CA GLN A 53 -31.45 -16.26 -0.22
C GLN A 53 -32.29 -16.11 -1.48
N ALA A 54 -33.55 -16.56 -1.47
CA ALA A 54 -34.45 -16.38 -2.60
C ALA A 54 -34.78 -14.90 -2.86
N ILE A 55 -35.00 -14.10 -1.81
CA ILE A 55 -35.19 -12.66 -1.93
C ILE A 55 -33.94 -12.01 -2.55
N LEU A 56 -32.74 -12.31 -2.02
CA LEU A 56 -31.51 -11.76 -2.53
C LEU A 56 -31.21 -12.18 -3.97
N GLN A 57 -31.59 -13.41 -4.36
CA GLN A 57 -31.44 -13.89 -5.74
C GLN A 57 -32.29 -13.06 -6.73
N ASN A 58 -33.47 -12.58 -6.28
CA ASN A 58 -34.39 -11.80 -7.10
C ASN A 58 -34.04 -10.29 -7.11
N GLU A 59 -33.66 -9.73 -5.95
CA GLU A 59 -33.48 -8.30 -5.78
C GLU A 59 -32.04 -7.83 -5.98
N ALA A 60 -31.06 -8.65 -5.60
CA ALA A 60 -29.63 -8.29 -5.63
C ALA A 60 -28.73 -9.51 -5.83
N PRO A 61 -28.79 -10.20 -6.98
CA PRO A 61 -28.03 -11.42 -7.24
C PRO A 61 -26.50 -11.21 -7.10
N GLU A 62 -26.02 -10.00 -7.39
CA GLU A 62 -24.62 -9.64 -7.25
C GLU A 62 -24.11 -9.71 -5.79
N MET A 63 -24.99 -9.66 -4.80
CA MET A 63 -24.63 -9.80 -3.39
C MET A 63 -24.37 -11.25 -2.97
N LEU A 64 -24.89 -12.21 -3.72
CA LEU A 64 -24.65 -13.65 -3.52
C LEU A 64 -23.39 -14.13 -4.20
N GLU A 65 -22.88 -13.39 -5.19
CA GLU A 65 -21.61 -13.71 -5.82
C GLU A 65 -20.46 -13.60 -4.82
N LYS A 66 -19.86 -14.74 -4.49
CA LYS A 66 -18.59 -14.75 -3.76
C LYS A 66 -17.53 -14.09 -4.63
N LYS A 67 -17.08 -12.90 -4.25
CA LYS A 67 -15.83 -12.36 -4.84
C LYS A 67 -14.72 -13.34 -4.55
N VAL A 68 -14.40 -14.14 -5.54
CA VAL A 68 -13.25 -15.03 -5.51
C VAL A 68 -12.02 -14.10 -5.51
N HIS A 69 -11.37 -13.97 -4.37
CA HIS A 69 -10.06 -13.36 -4.28
C HIS A 69 -9.07 -14.29 -4.99
N THR A 70 -8.93 -14.14 -6.28
CA THR A 70 -7.81 -14.74 -7.01
C THR A 70 -6.54 -14.13 -6.46
N ARG A 71 -5.71 -14.98 -5.86
CA ARG A 71 -4.38 -14.58 -5.40
C ARG A 71 -3.62 -14.10 -6.62
N ARG A 72 -3.21 -12.85 -6.66
CA ARG A 72 -2.38 -12.34 -7.74
C ARG A 72 -1.07 -13.11 -7.75
N GLU A 73 -0.73 -13.66 -8.89
CA GLU A 73 0.59 -14.19 -9.15
C GLU A 73 1.43 -13.06 -9.78
N GLY A 74 2.58 -12.77 -9.15
CA GLY A 74 3.48 -11.71 -9.61
C GLY A 74 3.14 -10.29 -9.11
N LEU A 75 3.92 -9.33 -9.60
CA LEU A 75 3.74 -7.92 -9.31
C LEU A 75 2.69 -7.30 -10.24
N PRO A 76 1.90 -6.31 -9.78
CA PRO A 76 0.98 -5.59 -10.64
C PRO A 76 1.74 -4.74 -11.67
N ASP A 77 1.14 -4.52 -12.83
CA ASP A 77 1.70 -3.62 -13.83
C ASP A 77 1.87 -2.20 -13.28
N LEU A 78 2.94 -1.51 -13.69
CA LEU A 78 3.16 -0.11 -13.33
C LEU A 78 2.25 0.78 -14.20
N PRO A 79 1.31 1.53 -13.61
CA PRO A 79 0.43 2.39 -14.38
C PRO A 79 1.22 3.54 -15.02
N ASN A 80 0.86 3.88 -16.26
CA ASN A 80 1.44 5.01 -17.00
C ASN A 80 2.96 4.93 -17.24
N LEU A 81 3.56 3.74 -17.25
CA LEU A 81 4.97 3.56 -17.53
C LEU A 81 5.29 4.04 -18.96
N LYS A 82 6.22 4.98 -19.08
CA LYS A 82 6.76 5.46 -20.35
C LYS A 82 8.25 5.09 -20.43
N GLY A 83 8.55 4.05 -21.19
CA GLY A 83 9.93 3.56 -21.34
C GLY A 83 10.41 2.71 -20.16
N LYS A 84 11.73 2.56 -20.02
CA LYS A 84 12.35 1.75 -18.97
C LYS A 84 12.23 2.45 -17.61
N PRO A 85 11.77 1.76 -16.55
CA PRO A 85 11.67 2.38 -15.25
C PRO A 85 13.04 2.56 -14.60
N VAL A 86 13.20 3.66 -13.88
CA VAL A 86 14.32 3.89 -12.95
C VAL A 86 13.76 3.78 -11.54
N LEU A 87 14.19 2.76 -10.85
CA LEU A 87 13.73 2.39 -9.52
C LEU A 87 14.79 2.69 -8.47
N ARG A 88 14.38 2.98 -7.26
CA ARG A 88 15.31 3.35 -6.19
C ARG A 88 15.00 2.61 -4.91
N PHE A 89 16.03 2.08 -4.29
CA PHE A 89 16.02 1.66 -2.91
C PHE A 89 16.97 2.56 -2.10
N ALA A 90 16.47 3.17 -1.03
CA ALA A 90 17.20 4.22 -0.30
C ALA A 90 17.24 3.92 1.22
N PRO A 91 18.08 2.97 1.66
CA PRO A 91 18.25 2.67 3.07
C PRO A 91 19.12 3.73 3.76
N ASN A 92 18.87 3.96 5.05
CA ASN A 92 19.86 4.60 5.89
C ASN A 92 20.93 3.55 6.27
N PRO A 93 22.24 3.85 6.11
CA PRO A 93 23.32 2.88 6.37
C PRO A 93 23.68 2.80 7.86
N ASN A 94 22.71 2.66 8.76
CA ASN A 94 22.94 2.57 10.20
C ASN A 94 22.97 1.13 10.73
N GLY A 95 23.16 0.15 9.85
CA GLY A 95 23.25 -1.27 10.16
C GLY A 95 22.86 -2.15 9.00
N PRO A 96 22.81 -3.48 9.20
CA PRO A 96 22.40 -4.42 8.17
C PRO A 96 20.92 -4.26 7.79
N LEU A 97 20.55 -4.69 6.59
CA LEU A 97 19.16 -4.69 6.17
C LEU A 97 18.34 -5.66 7.03
N SER A 98 17.20 -5.18 7.53
CA SER A 98 16.23 -6.02 8.22
C SER A 98 15.26 -6.69 7.24
N PHE A 99 14.50 -7.68 7.72
CA PHE A 99 13.45 -8.33 6.91
C PHE A 99 12.42 -7.32 6.37
N GLY A 100 12.15 -6.22 7.12
CA GLY A 100 11.27 -5.15 6.65
C GLY A 100 11.79 -4.44 5.40
N HIS A 101 13.09 -4.26 5.27
CA HIS A 101 13.74 -3.65 4.12
C HIS A 101 13.68 -4.54 2.86
N SER A 102 13.70 -5.87 3.02
CA SER A 102 13.68 -6.82 1.92
C SER A 102 12.45 -6.65 1.03
N ARG A 103 11.30 -6.33 1.61
CA ARG A 103 10.06 -6.10 0.85
C ARG A 103 10.21 -5.00 -0.21
N GLY A 104 10.72 -3.84 0.18
CA GLY A 104 10.93 -2.73 -0.75
C GLY A 104 12.01 -3.04 -1.77
N LEU A 105 13.10 -3.65 -1.34
CA LEU A 105 14.23 -3.98 -2.19
C LEU A 105 13.87 -5.03 -3.25
N VAL A 106 13.23 -6.13 -2.85
CA VAL A 106 12.84 -7.22 -3.76
C VAL A 106 11.82 -6.73 -4.80
N ILE A 107 10.82 -5.93 -4.39
CA ILE A 107 9.83 -5.38 -5.32
C ILE A 107 10.49 -4.50 -6.37
N ASN A 108 11.36 -3.56 -5.95
CA ASN A 108 12.08 -2.70 -6.88
C ASN A 108 13.03 -3.50 -7.78
N GLY A 109 13.75 -4.46 -7.20
CA GLY A 109 14.63 -5.35 -7.96
C GLY A 109 13.88 -6.18 -9.00
N GLN A 110 12.71 -6.72 -8.65
CA GLN A 110 11.92 -7.51 -9.58
C GLN A 110 11.38 -6.67 -10.74
N TYR A 111 10.85 -5.47 -10.47
CA TYR A 111 10.45 -4.55 -11.55
C TYR A 111 11.61 -4.15 -12.44
N ALA A 112 12.79 -3.87 -11.87
CA ALA A 112 13.97 -3.55 -12.66
C ALA A 112 14.33 -4.70 -13.60
N LYS A 113 14.24 -5.95 -13.11
CA LYS A 113 14.54 -7.15 -13.88
C LYS A 113 13.50 -7.43 -14.97
N ASP A 114 12.21 -7.37 -14.62
CA ASP A 114 11.11 -7.74 -15.52
C ASP A 114 10.91 -6.71 -16.65
N LEU A 115 11.21 -5.43 -16.39
CA LEU A 115 10.99 -4.32 -17.30
C LEU A 115 12.28 -3.77 -17.92
N ASP A 116 13.41 -4.49 -17.78
CA ASP A 116 14.73 -4.06 -18.25
C ASP A 116 15.06 -2.63 -17.79
N GLY A 117 14.69 -2.34 -16.53
CA GLY A 117 14.85 -1.05 -15.88
C GLY A 117 16.15 -0.91 -15.11
N GLU A 118 16.36 0.24 -14.49
CA GLU A 118 17.53 0.54 -13.68
C GLU A 118 17.18 0.51 -12.19
N LEU A 119 17.98 -0.16 -11.36
CA LEU A 119 17.90 -0.10 -9.90
C LEU A 119 19.04 0.78 -9.36
N ILE A 120 18.67 1.83 -8.64
CA ILE A 120 19.59 2.71 -7.91
C ILE A 120 19.56 2.36 -6.43
N LEU A 121 20.72 2.06 -5.86
CA LEU A 121 20.91 1.99 -4.41
C LEU A 121 21.39 3.35 -3.92
N ARG A 122 20.59 4.02 -3.09
CA ARG A 122 20.97 5.31 -2.53
C ARG A 122 21.10 5.21 -1.01
N PHE A 123 22.25 5.55 -0.47
CA PHE A 123 22.44 5.69 0.96
C PHE A 123 21.86 7.02 1.44
N ASP A 124 20.88 6.97 2.35
CA ASP A 124 20.32 8.14 3.02
C ASP A 124 21.06 8.37 4.34
N ASP A 125 22.28 8.90 4.25
CA ASP A 125 23.27 9.01 5.32
C ASP A 125 23.42 10.43 5.89
N THR A 126 22.43 11.29 5.68
CA THR A 126 22.48 12.68 6.13
C THR A 126 22.07 12.88 7.59
N ASP A 127 21.50 11.88 8.27
CA ASP A 127 21.17 11.93 9.68
C ASP A 127 22.35 11.40 10.54
N THR A 128 23.10 12.32 11.09
CA THR A 128 24.28 12.00 11.92
C THR A 128 23.96 11.90 13.42
N THR A 129 22.74 12.21 13.84
CA THR A 129 22.37 12.29 15.26
C THR A 129 21.51 11.14 15.73
N VAL A 130 20.41 10.87 15.03
CA VAL A 130 19.45 9.82 15.43
C VAL A 130 19.80 8.47 14.83
N LYS A 131 20.29 8.46 13.58
CA LYS A 131 20.69 7.26 12.84
C LYS A 131 22.05 7.45 12.20
N PRO A 132 23.12 7.55 13.00
CA PRO A 132 24.46 7.78 12.45
C PRO A 132 24.85 6.63 11.51
N PRO A 133 25.44 6.95 10.35
CA PRO A 133 25.89 5.93 9.41
C PRO A 133 27.03 5.09 9.98
N MET A 134 27.02 3.81 9.66
CA MET A 134 28.07 2.84 10.03
C MET A 134 28.88 2.49 8.77
N LEU A 135 30.21 2.54 8.86
CA LEU A 135 31.08 2.28 7.71
C LEU A 135 30.86 0.88 7.12
N GLU A 136 30.69 -0.12 7.96
CA GLU A 136 30.47 -1.50 7.50
C GLU A 136 29.15 -1.67 6.73
N ALA A 137 28.19 -0.75 6.90
CA ALA A 137 26.92 -0.80 6.18
C ALA A 137 27.06 -0.44 4.70
N TYR A 138 28.03 0.40 4.33
CA TYR A 138 28.28 0.76 2.94
C TYR A 138 28.81 -0.42 2.12
N ASP A 139 29.51 -1.35 2.76
CA ASP A 139 30.00 -2.56 2.10
C ASP A 139 28.95 -3.69 2.17
N SER A 140 28.30 -3.87 3.31
CA SER A 140 27.40 -5.00 3.53
C SER A 140 26.05 -4.85 2.82
N ILE A 141 25.49 -3.65 2.74
CA ILE A 141 24.19 -3.42 2.09
C ILE A 141 24.20 -3.75 0.58
N PRO A 142 25.20 -3.36 -0.22
CA PRO A 142 25.29 -3.78 -1.62
C PRO A 142 25.38 -5.31 -1.79
N ILE A 143 26.09 -6.00 -0.90
CA ILE A 143 26.18 -7.46 -0.91
C ILE A 143 24.81 -8.10 -0.63
N GLN A 144 24.11 -7.59 0.39
CA GLN A 144 22.76 -8.05 0.74
C GLN A 144 21.75 -7.72 -0.38
N GLN A 145 21.89 -6.57 -1.03
CA GLN A 145 21.09 -6.18 -2.19
C GLN A 145 21.28 -7.16 -3.36
N GLU A 146 22.55 -7.45 -3.71
CA GLU A 146 22.87 -8.40 -4.77
C GLU A 146 22.30 -9.80 -4.45
N TRP A 147 22.46 -10.25 -3.21
CA TRP A 147 21.92 -11.55 -2.76
C TRP A 147 20.40 -11.61 -2.88
N LEU A 148 19.68 -10.56 -2.49
CA LEU A 148 18.21 -10.51 -2.52
C LEU A 148 17.65 -10.39 -3.94
N CYS A 149 18.29 -9.59 -4.80
CA CYS A 149 17.77 -9.30 -6.14
C CYS A 149 18.35 -10.23 -7.22
N GLY A 150 19.48 -10.90 -6.95
CA GLY A 150 20.20 -11.74 -7.91
C GLY A 150 21.03 -10.95 -8.94
N PHE A 151 21.17 -9.64 -8.75
CA PHE A 151 22.02 -8.76 -9.57
C PHE A 151 22.44 -7.53 -8.76
N LYS A 152 23.55 -6.89 -9.17
CA LYS A 152 24.04 -5.65 -8.54
C LYS A 152 23.19 -4.46 -8.93
N ALA A 153 23.02 -3.51 -8.01
CA ALA A 153 22.44 -2.22 -8.36
C ALA A 153 23.23 -1.56 -9.49
N HIS A 154 22.53 -0.95 -10.43
CA HIS A 154 23.16 -0.31 -11.60
C HIS A 154 23.95 0.93 -11.20
N ARG A 155 23.51 1.63 -10.17
CA ARG A 155 24.21 2.78 -9.59
C ARG A 155 24.11 2.75 -8.07
N ILE A 156 25.18 3.22 -7.41
CA ILE A 156 25.21 3.52 -5.98
C ILE A 156 25.35 5.05 -5.86
N VAL A 157 24.54 5.65 -5.00
CA VAL A 157 24.53 7.08 -4.73
C VAL A 157 24.64 7.28 -3.22
N ILE A 158 25.49 8.17 -2.78
CA ILE A 158 25.66 8.55 -1.38
C ILE A 158 25.09 9.97 -1.22
N ALA A 159 24.07 10.12 -0.37
CA ALA A 159 23.36 11.39 -0.25
C ALA A 159 24.23 12.50 0.34
N SER A 160 25.08 12.18 1.32
CA SER A 160 25.97 13.15 1.96
C SER A 160 27.02 13.74 0.98
N GLU A 161 27.45 13.00 -0.03
CA GLU A 161 28.39 13.48 -1.06
C GLU A 161 27.75 14.49 -2.04
N ARG A 162 26.41 14.63 -2.01
CA ARG A 162 25.64 15.46 -2.93
C ARG A 162 24.92 16.62 -2.23
N MET A 163 25.34 16.98 -1.04
CA MET A 163 24.68 18.02 -0.24
C MET A 163 24.67 19.38 -0.95
N ASP A 164 25.74 19.74 -1.65
CA ASP A 164 25.81 21.00 -2.40
C ASP A 164 24.76 21.07 -3.51
N GLU A 165 24.52 19.95 -4.20
CA GLU A 165 23.48 19.84 -5.23
C GLU A 165 22.10 20.00 -4.59
N TYR A 166 21.83 19.33 -3.47
CA TYR A 166 20.54 19.41 -2.78
C TYR A 166 20.27 20.82 -2.26
N LEU A 167 21.27 21.46 -1.66
CA LEU A 167 21.16 22.85 -1.18
C LEU A 167 20.92 23.83 -2.32
N SER A 168 21.57 23.66 -3.47
CA SER A 168 21.34 24.50 -4.64
C SER A 168 19.90 24.38 -5.18
N LEU A 169 19.30 23.17 -5.11
CA LEU A 169 17.94 22.91 -5.58
C LEU A 169 16.86 23.52 -4.66
N ILE A 170 17.14 23.78 -3.40
CA ILE A 170 16.22 24.42 -2.47
C ILE A 170 15.79 25.81 -3.01
N HIS A 171 16.75 26.58 -3.53
CA HIS A 171 16.48 27.90 -4.09
C HIS A 171 15.62 27.86 -5.36
N ILE A 172 15.63 26.74 -6.08
CA ILE A 172 14.86 26.56 -7.32
C ILE A 172 13.43 26.10 -7.01
N SER A 173 13.27 25.29 -5.96
CA SER A 173 12.00 24.66 -5.60
C SER A 173 11.16 25.48 -4.62
N GLU A 174 11.73 26.48 -3.94
CA GLU A 174 10.96 27.38 -3.10
C GLU A 174 10.01 28.23 -3.96
N PRO A 175 8.67 28.13 -3.73
CA PRO A 175 7.75 29.03 -4.40
C PRO A 175 8.09 30.45 -3.92
N THR A 176 8.51 31.30 -4.86
CA THR A 176 8.62 32.72 -4.61
C THR A 176 7.28 33.23 -4.12
N ARG A 177 7.14 33.49 -2.81
CA ARG A 177 5.95 34.15 -2.28
C ARG A 177 5.84 35.50 -3.02
N PRO A 178 4.71 35.79 -3.67
CA PRO A 178 4.48 37.13 -4.16
C PRO A 178 4.52 38.06 -2.96
N VAL A 179 5.37 39.07 -3.03
CA VAL A 179 5.48 40.16 -2.06
C VAL A 179 4.23 41.00 -2.17
#